data_6edb59b47b472a1b111937c07f71f083
#
_entry.id   6edb59b47b472a1b111937c07f71f083
#
_cell.length_a   1.000
_cell.length_b   1.000
_cell.length_c   1.000
_cell.angle_alpha   90.00
_cell.angle_beta   90.00
_cell.angle_gamma   90.00
#
_symmetry.space_group_name_H-M   'P 1'
#
loop_
_entity.id
_entity.type
_entity.pdbx_description
1 polymer ?
#
loop_
_entity_poly.entity_id
_entity_poly.type
_entity_poly.pdbx_seq_one_letter_code
_entity_poly.pdbx_strand_id
1 'polypeptide(L)'
;MTSKFALRLPKGISERLSTLIDKRQKPPAFVLLGATLLLSGGLIAYLNFRQRAPRSLAPVGMQMVPRSALATVTLTTDELAWTKLRQFGTVDTQQQLDAFLKGWKSRLFTANGYSFKRDVKPWIGDRVTLAFLPAKAAGTAGEKGGGLDAQDFVLIVPIDDPIKAKTALSKELEKSEAVSEERSYKGVKVQTLQSSAGDVVETAVIGTNWIVLGSTAAAIDQAIETYKGGRSLLDVTGYRKAATKMEVPQPQGKNFAQLYVNIPTATQSFEPPRDSSSRRGSVLPLQGSEGIVAKVMVEPEGVRFEGTSWLLPKQDLVYGDMSNEAGEMPRRLPGDTLVMMSGSNLQQFWQGFSEGNTSPPFFPDARNLKAGLLTQTGLDIDEDIMPWAAGEFALGVLPPQESEELPGSEGAGETEVLENGTEEGIETVESAPLLVMVQTNDRRAAESVWAQLDDVMASRYRFTVETNEFDGGSVTEWISPFQGVQFSHGWLPGNVTFFSVGDGVSEAITPQPKQPLAANRLFQTLTDEASEPNNGHFYIDLAQINQLDSVFPLPQLAEEGPTAAIQAVGLTTEVGDRTMDYELYVKLAKAAKPGPL
;
A
#
# COMPACT_ATOMS: atom_id res chain seq x y z
N MET A 1 5.93 -18.17 -21.46
CA MET A 1 6.98 -17.42 -20.71
C MET A 1 6.35 -16.86 -19.45
N THR A 2 6.41 -17.61 -18.38
CA THR A 2 5.82 -17.27 -17.08
C THR A 2 6.65 -16.19 -16.40
N SER A 3 6.17 -14.96 -16.40
CA SER A 3 6.76 -13.86 -15.61
C SER A 3 6.26 -13.97 -14.18
N LYS A 4 7.03 -14.60 -13.30
CA LYS A 4 6.81 -14.59 -11.85
C LYS A 4 7.03 -13.17 -11.33
N PHE A 5 5.95 -12.42 -11.08
CA PHE A 5 6.02 -11.14 -10.39
C PHE A 5 6.20 -11.38 -8.88
N ALA A 6 7.44 -11.51 -8.45
CA ALA A 6 7.77 -11.40 -7.04
C ALA A 6 7.87 -9.91 -6.67
N LEU A 7 7.00 -9.41 -5.80
CA LEU A 7 7.21 -8.16 -5.07
C LEU A 7 8.44 -8.37 -4.16
N ARG A 8 9.63 -8.17 -4.72
CA ARG A 8 10.87 -8.13 -3.93
C ARG A 8 10.88 -6.79 -3.20
N LEU A 9 10.65 -6.83 -1.89
CA LEU A 9 11.20 -5.78 -1.03
C LEU A 9 12.69 -5.67 -1.37
N PRO A 10 13.23 -4.46 -1.53
CA PRO A 10 14.64 -4.28 -1.83
C PRO A 10 15.48 -5.03 -0.79
N LYS A 11 16.26 -6.00 -1.22
CA LYS A 11 17.18 -6.77 -0.37
C LYS A 11 18.12 -5.88 0.44
N GLY A 12 18.35 -4.66 -0.02
CA GLY A 12 19.24 -3.70 0.61
C GLY A 12 18.77 -3.16 1.97
N ILE A 13 17.47 -2.96 2.22
CA ILE A 13 17.00 -2.49 3.56
C ILE A 13 17.23 -3.58 4.61
N SER A 14 16.97 -4.82 4.28
CA SER A 14 17.25 -5.94 5.17
C SER A 14 18.77 -6.15 5.33
N GLU A 15 19.57 -5.96 4.28
CA GLU A 15 21.01 -6.17 4.34
C GLU A 15 21.78 -5.03 5.00
N ARG A 16 21.43 -3.75 4.84
CA ARG A 16 22.10 -2.66 5.59
C ARG A 16 21.57 -2.49 7.00
N LEU A 17 20.28 -2.67 7.25
CA LEU A 17 19.82 -2.92 8.62
C LEU A 17 20.41 -4.22 9.15
N SER A 18 20.61 -5.26 8.34
CA SER A 18 21.28 -6.47 8.75
C SER A 18 22.80 -6.33 8.81
N THR A 19 23.46 -5.52 7.98
CA THR A 19 24.91 -5.24 8.07
C THR A 19 25.26 -4.27 9.19
N LEU A 20 24.41 -3.30 9.50
CA LEU A 20 24.48 -2.59 10.79
C LEU A 20 24.31 -3.56 11.97
N ILE A 21 23.76 -4.70 11.71
CA ILE A 21 23.38 -5.72 12.66
C ILE A 21 24.24 -7.00 12.56
N ASP A 22 25.00 -7.28 11.54
CA ASP A 22 25.59 -8.61 11.26
C ASP A 22 27.08 -8.78 11.53
N LYS A 23 27.66 -8.22 12.57
CA LYS A 23 28.95 -8.77 13.04
C LYS A 23 29.09 -8.78 14.55
N ARG A 24 29.43 -9.96 15.04
CA ARG A 24 29.82 -10.28 16.41
C ARG A 24 30.75 -9.23 17.01
N GLN A 25 30.38 -8.76 18.19
CA GLN A 25 31.18 -8.17 19.26
C GLN A 25 30.95 -6.68 19.53
N LYS A 26 30.54 -6.43 20.76
CA LYS A 26 30.46 -5.20 21.56
C LYS A 26 29.13 -4.45 21.49
N PRO A 27 28.77 -3.74 22.59
CA PRO A 27 27.49 -3.07 22.73
C PRO A 27 27.26 -2.09 21.59
N PRO A 28 26.00 -1.95 21.13
CA PRO A 28 25.71 -0.94 20.14
C PRO A 28 26.08 0.40 20.74
N ALA A 29 27.04 1.00 20.11
CA ALA A 29 27.67 2.25 20.46
C ALA A 29 26.66 3.36 20.80
N PHE A 30 25.44 3.32 20.25
CA PHE A 30 24.41 4.34 20.50
C PHE A 30 23.79 4.30 21.92
N VAL A 31 23.79 3.16 22.62
CA VAL A 31 23.34 3.09 24.02
C VAL A 31 24.34 3.78 24.95
N LEU A 32 25.63 3.60 24.68
CA LEU A 32 26.71 4.23 25.41
C LEU A 32 26.75 5.76 25.24
N LEU A 33 26.38 6.21 24.09
CA LEU A 33 26.39 7.61 23.71
C LEU A 33 25.30 8.44 24.34
N GLY A 34 24.07 7.91 24.35
CA GLY A 34 22.98 8.56 25.06
C GLY A 34 23.32 8.82 26.53
N ALA A 35 24.08 7.90 27.15
CA ALA A 35 24.56 8.00 28.53
C ALA A 35 25.51 9.16 28.75
N THR A 36 26.55 9.30 27.91
CA THR A 36 27.58 10.32 28.08
C THR A 36 26.99 11.74 27.94
N LEU A 37 26.05 11.91 27.00
CA LEU A 37 25.44 13.20 26.74
C LEU A 37 24.45 13.62 27.85
N LEU A 38 23.68 12.68 28.40
CA LEU A 38 22.79 12.95 29.54
C LEU A 38 23.58 13.30 30.82
N LEU A 39 24.76 12.71 31.01
CA LEU A 39 25.61 12.98 32.17
C LEU A 39 26.27 14.36 32.13
N SER A 40 26.57 14.87 30.95
CA SER A 40 27.35 16.12 30.80
C SER A 40 26.54 17.42 30.71
N GLY A 41 25.23 17.38 30.44
CA GLY A 41 24.45 18.62 30.22
C GLY A 41 23.00 18.66 30.69
N GLY A 42 22.36 17.50 30.94
CA GLY A 42 20.92 17.43 31.16
C GLY A 42 20.41 17.84 32.54
N LEU A 43 21.24 17.79 33.58
CA LEU A 43 20.78 17.99 34.96
C LEU A 43 20.49 19.46 35.29
N ILE A 44 21.24 20.41 34.73
CA ILE A 44 21.08 21.84 35.04
C ILE A 44 19.82 22.40 34.36
N ALA A 45 19.47 21.90 33.16
CA ALA A 45 18.27 22.33 32.45
C ALA A 45 16.98 21.72 33.06
N TYR A 46 17.03 20.52 33.63
CA TYR A 46 15.87 19.83 34.20
C TYR A 46 15.33 20.52 35.47
N LEU A 47 16.19 21.06 36.30
CA LEU A 47 15.78 21.74 37.55
C LEU A 47 15.03 23.08 37.32
N ASN A 48 15.18 23.68 36.14
CA ASN A 48 14.54 24.94 35.77
C ASN A 48 13.26 24.80 34.94
N PHE A 49 12.91 23.62 34.43
CA PHE A 49 11.78 23.46 33.52
C PHE A 49 10.77 22.39 33.98
N ARG A 50 10.19 22.57 35.14
CA ARG A 50 9.04 21.79 35.62
C ARG A 50 7.70 22.39 35.13
N GLN A 51 7.66 22.88 33.91
CA GLN A 51 6.39 23.16 33.25
C GLN A 51 6.13 22.06 32.22
N ARG A 52 5.09 21.28 32.50
CA ARG A 52 4.54 20.31 31.52
C ARG A 52 4.21 21.12 30.27
N ALA A 53 5.03 20.99 29.24
CA ALA A 53 4.62 21.39 27.91
C ALA A 53 3.32 20.64 27.58
N PRO A 54 2.30 21.28 27.03
CA PRO A 54 1.12 20.59 26.57
C PRO A 54 1.60 19.48 25.63
N ARG A 55 1.09 18.26 25.81
CA ARG A 55 1.36 17.15 24.88
C ARG A 55 0.99 17.65 23.50
N SER A 56 1.98 17.94 22.69
CA SER A 56 1.76 18.34 21.30
C SER A 56 1.04 17.21 20.60
N LEU A 57 -0.07 17.54 19.97
CA LEU A 57 -0.84 16.61 19.14
C LEU A 57 -0.04 16.16 17.88
N ALA A 58 1.11 16.74 17.62
CA ALA A 58 1.95 16.37 16.49
C ALA A 58 2.70 15.04 16.73
N PRO A 59 2.95 14.24 15.67
CA PRO A 59 3.78 13.05 15.76
C PRO A 59 5.13 13.33 16.39
N VAL A 60 5.62 12.34 17.14
CA VAL A 60 6.79 12.47 18.01
C VAL A 60 8.03 12.87 17.21
N GLY A 61 8.69 13.96 17.62
CA GLY A 61 9.98 14.39 17.08
C GLY A 61 9.94 15.15 15.75
N MET A 62 8.77 15.44 15.19
CA MET A 62 8.63 16.09 13.87
C MET A 62 9.23 17.49 13.79
N GLN A 63 9.45 18.17 14.90
CA GLN A 63 10.19 19.44 14.97
C GLN A 63 11.67 19.30 14.62
N MET A 64 12.21 18.06 14.59
CA MET A 64 13.59 17.74 14.20
C MET A 64 13.69 17.14 12.79
N VAL A 65 12.56 16.80 12.20
CA VAL A 65 12.49 16.25 10.84
C VAL A 65 12.42 17.42 9.86
N PRO A 66 13.40 17.58 8.97
CA PRO A 66 13.39 18.67 7.99
C PRO A 66 12.23 18.52 7.00
N ARG A 67 11.73 19.66 6.51
CA ARG A 67 10.65 19.69 5.51
C ARG A 67 10.97 18.87 4.25
N SER A 68 12.24 18.72 3.92
CA SER A 68 12.72 17.97 2.76
C SER A 68 12.82 16.46 3.01
N ALA A 69 12.45 15.96 4.19
CA ALA A 69 12.46 14.53 4.46
C ALA A 69 11.65 13.76 3.41
N LEU A 70 12.20 12.65 2.95
CA LEU A 70 11.60 11.78 1.96
C LEU A 70 10.41 11.01 2.54
N ALA A 71 10.59 10.47 3.73
CA ALA A 71 9.56 9.72 4.44
C ALA A 71 9.84 9.72 5.95
N THR A 72 8.79 9.47 6.75
CA THR A 72 8.93 9.13 8.17
C THR A 72 8.12 7.92 8.52
N VAL A 73 8.63 7.13 9.46
CA VAL A 73 7.94 6.01 10.08
C VAL A 73 8.02 6.19 11.59
N THR A 74 6.88 6.46 12.23
CA THR A 74 6.78 6.53 13.69
C THR A 74 6.18 5.22 14.19
N LEU A 75 6.91 4.48 15.00
CA LEU A 75 6.53 3.17 15.52
C LEU A 75 6.20 3.24 17.00
N THR A 76 5.22 2.45 17.43
CA THR A 76 4.91 2.29 18.86
C THR A 76 5.96 1.46 19.59
N THR A 77 6.21 1.79 20.85
CA THR A 77 6.97 0.98 21.79
C THR A 77 6.08 0.06 22.65
N ASP A 78 4.76 0.02 22.36
CA ASP A 78 3.80 -0.81 23.07
C ASP A 78 3.95 -2.29 22.69
N GLU A 79 4.35 -3.12 23.68
CA GLU A 79 4.52 -4.55 23.50
C GLU A 79 3.23 -5.28 23.07
N LEU A 80 2.05 -4.75 23.43
CA LEU A 80 0.77 -5.36 23.05
C LEU A 80 0.52 -5.25 21.55
N ALA A 81 0.83 -4.09 20.96
CA ALA A 81 0.68 -3.88 19.52
C ALA A 81 1.59 -4.84 18.73
N TRP A 82 2.84 -4.99 19.16
CA TRP A 82 3.79 -5.93 18.57
C TRP A 82 3.35 -7.39 18.74
N THR A 83 2.80 -7.74 19.90
CA THR A 83 2.27 -9.09 20.15
C THR A 83 1.09 -9.41 19.24
N LYS A 84 0.19 -8.43 19.02
CA LYS A 84 -0.94 -8.58 18.08
C LYS A 84 -0.44 -8.74 16.64
N LEU A 85 0.48 -7.89 16.18
CA LEU A 85 1.04 -7.99 14.84
C LEU A 85 1.67 -9.35 14.57
N ARG A 86 2.39 -9.90 15.55
CA ARG A 86 3.06 -11.21 15.45
C ARG A 86 2.12 -12.41 15.35
N GLN A 87 0.80 -12.22 15.53
CA GLN A 87 -0.19 -13.29 15.32
C GLN A 87 -0.46 -13.54 13.83
N PHE A 88 -0.12 -12.57 12.98
CA PHE A 88 -0.32 -12.68 11.54
C PHE A 88 0.87 -13.32 10.85
N GLY A 89 0.60 -13.92 9.70
CA GLY A 89 1.59 -14.55 8.85
C GLY A 89 1.30 -16.02 8.60
N THR A 90 2.03 -16.60 7.68
CA THR A 90 2.22 -18.05 7.58
C THR A 90 3.21 -18.49 8.66
N VAL A 91 3.35 -19.80 8.90
CA VAL A 91 4.32 -20.32 9.86
C VAL A 91 5.74 -19.79 9.55
N ASP A 92 6.10 -19.79 8.28
CA ASP A 92 7.43 -19.36 7.82
C ASP A 92 7.64 -17.85 7.98
N THR A 93 6.66 -17.03 7.59
CA THR A 93 6.77 -15.56 7.75
C THR A 93 6.79 -15.14 9.22
N GLN A 94 6.05 -15.84 10.09
CA GLN A 94 6.14 -15.61 11.53
C GLN A 94 7.52 -15.97 12.08
N GLN A 95 8.08 -17.12 11.68
CA GLN A 95 9.42 -17.53 12.10
C GLN A 95 10.47 -16.53 11.63
N GLN A 96 10.37 -16.03 10.41
CA GLN A 96 11.27 -15.00 9.89
C GLN A 96 11.14 -13.69 10.67
N LEU A 97 9.92 -13.23 10.95
CA LEU A 97 9.68 -12.04 11.76
C LEU A 97 10.21 -12.21 13.19
N ASP A 98 9.96 -13.36 13.81
CA ASP A 98 10.43 -13.65 15.16
C ASP A 98 11.95 -13.76 15.23
N ALA A 99 12.58 -14.38 14.24
CA ALA A 99 14.04 -14.45 14.13
C ALA A 99 14.64 -13.04 13.95
N PHE A 100 14.02 -12.21 13.10
CA PHE A 100 14.40 -10.81 12.93
C PHE A 100 14.28 -10.02 14.24
N LEU A 101 13.13 -10.08 14.91
CA LEU A 101 12.88 -9.37 16.17
C LEU A 101 13.79 -9.86 17.29
N LYS A 102 14.01 -11.18 17.41
CA LYS A 102 14.96 -11.78 18.37
C LYS A 102 16.40 -11.35 18.07
N GLY A 103 16.80 -11.37 16.80
CA GLY A 103 18.10 -10.89 16.36
C GLY A 103 18.29 -9.42 16.71
N TRP A 104 17.30 -8.60 16.44
CA TRP A 104 17.29 -7.16 16.75
C TRP A 104 17.37 -6.91 18.26
N LYS A 105 16.50 -7.57 19.04
CA LYS A 105 16.49 -7.51 20.49
C LYS A 105 17.81 -7.98 21.09
N SER A 106 18.38 -9.08 20.59
CA SER A 106 19.67 -9.60 21.06
C SER A 106 20.78 -8.59 20.82
N ARG A 107 20.86 -8.03 19.64
CA ARG A 107 21.93 -7.09 19.25
C ARG A 107 21.83 -5.76 19.97
N LEU A 108 20.61 -5.21 20.08
CA LEU A 108 20.38 -3.93 20.74
C LEU A 108 20.47 -4.03 22.27
N PHE A 109 20.04 -5.13 22.84
CA PHE A 109 19.87 -5.23 24.29
C PHE A 109 20.57 -6.44 24.91
N THR A 110 20.18 -7.68 24.56
CA THR A 110 20.57 -8.88 25.34
C THR A 110 22.05 -9.23 25.23
N ALA A 111 22.64 -9.08 24.04
CA ALA A 111 24.09 -9.32 23.86
C ALA A 111 24.94 -8.31 24.64
N ASN A 112 24.36 -7.21 25.05
CA ASN A 112 24.99 -6.14 25.81
C ASN A 112 24.55 -6.13 27.27
N GLY A 113 23.89 -7.18 27.74
CA GLY A 113 23.45 -7.33 29.14
C GLY A 113 22.19 -6.50 29.49
N TYR A 114 21.49 -5.92 28.50
CA TYR A 114 20.26 -5.15 28.71
C TYR A 114 19.01 -5.97 28.54
N SER A 115 18.00 -5.61 29.31
CA SER A 115 16.62 -5.98 29.07
C SER A 115 15.84 -4.76 28.62
N PHE A 116 15.25 -4.83 27.42
CA PHE A 116 14.37 -3.73 26.96
C PHE A 116 13.35 -3.36 28.04
N LYS A 117 12.72 -4.35 28.64
CA LYS A 117 11.65 -4.19 29.65
C LYS A 117 12.12 -3.54 30.93
N ARG A 118 13.33 -3.87 31.41
CA ARG A 118 13.88 -3.38 32.68
C ARG A 118 14.69 -2.10 32.51
N ASP A 119 15.47 -1.99 31.43
CA ASP A 119 16.52 -0.99 31.34
C ASP A 119 16.20 0.13 30.33
N VAL A 120 15.27 -0.10 29.37
CA VAL A 120 14.89 0.89 28.32
C VAL A 120 13.44 1.37 28.47
N LYS A 121 12.48 0.43 28.58
CA LYS A 121 11.05 0.75 28.68
C LYS A 121 10.70 1.76 29.77
N PRO A 122 11.35 1.81 30.95
CA PRO A 122 11.00 2.75 32.01
C PRO A 122 11.26 4.24 31.71
N TRP A 123 12.05 4.53 30.68
CA TRP A 123 12.42 5.92 30.34
C TRP A 123 12.16 6.31 28.88
N ILE A 124 11.93 5.35 28.00
CA ILE A 124 11.61 5.63 26.61
C ILE A 124 10.15 6.03 26.46
N GLY A 125 9.85 6.98 25.57
CA GLY A 125 8.47 7.34 25.27
C GLY A 125 7.70 6.28 24.48
N ASP A 126 6.42 6.53 24.29
CA ASP A 126 5.48 5.58 23.69
C ASP A 126 5.73 5.30 22.20
N ARG A 127 6.47 6.15 21.53
CA ARG A 127 6.72 6.08 20.08
C ARG A 127 8.13 6.52 19.75
N VAL A 128 8.73 5.94 18.71
CA VAL A 128 10.02 6.34 18.12
C VAL A 128 9.83 6.68 16.65
N THR A 129 10.57 7.65 16.14
CA THR A 129 10.46 8.09 14.75
C THR A 129 11.75 7.86 13.99
N LEU A 130 11.64 7.19 12.86
CA LEU A 130 12.69 7.06 11.85
C LEU A 130 12.34 7.99 10.69
N ALA A 131 13.22 8.92 10.34
CA ALA A 131 13.09 9.83 9.21
C ALA A 131 14.16 9.53 8.16
N PHE A 132 13.75 9.36 6.92
CA PHE A 132 14.64 9.21 5.76
C PHE A 132 14.85 10.58 5.12
N LEU A 133 16.10 10.93 4.90
CA LEU A 133 16.50 12.21 4.34
C LEU A 133 17.05 12.01 2.92
N PRO A 134 16.86 12.98 2.02
CA PRO A 134 17.52 12.92 0.72
C PRO A 134 19.03 12.87 0.91
N ALA A 135 19.71 11.92 0.27
CA ALA A 135 21.16 11.86 0.29
C ALA A 135 21.72 13.19 -0.26
N LYS A 136 22.54 13.91 0.51
CA LYS A 136 23.35 14.99 -0.06
C LYS A 136 24.29 14.35 -1.06
N ALA A 137 24.27 14.81 -2.31
CA ALA A 137 25.15 14.36 -3.36
C ALA A 137 26.61 14.40 -2.87
N ALA A 138 27.08 13.29 -2.31
CA ALA A 138 28.49 13.08 -2.06
C ALA A 138 29.13 12.91 -3.44
N GLY A 139 30.12 13.74 -3.75
CA GLY A 139 30.75 13.89 -5.06
C GLY A 139 31.52 12.67 -5.59
N THR A 140 30.91 11.50 -5.58
CA THR A 140 31.36 10.30 -6.30
C THR A 140 30.18 9.72 -7.05
N ALA A 141 29.99 10.20 -8.27
CA ALA A 141 29.12 9.59 -9.27
C ALA A 141 29.67 8.19 -9.60
N GLY A 142 29.18 7.13 -8.93
CA GLY A 142 29.75 5.81 -9.18
C GLY A 142 28.86 4.62 -8.89
N GLU A 143 27.89 4.69 -7.99
CA GLU A 143 27.00 3.57 -7.74
C GLU A 143 25.54 4.04 -7.64
N LYS A 144 24.81 3.91 -8.74
CA LYS A 144 23.37 4.13 -8.83
C LYS A 144 22.63 2.93 -8.25
N GLY A 145 22.49 2.88 -6.94
CA GLY A 145 21.51 2.05 -6.27
C GLY A 145 20.39 2.95 -5.73
N GLY A 146 19.39 3.24 -6.55
CA GLY A 146 18.22 4.02 -6.11
C GLY A 146 17.32 3.18 -5.21
N GLY A 147 17.47 3.31 -3.89
CA GLY A 147 16.63 2.67 -2.89
C GLY A 147 16.67 3.43 -1.57
N LEU A 148 15.83 3.07 -0.59
CA LEU A 148 15.91 3.62 0.77
C LEU A 148 17.28 3.37 1.42
N ASP A 149 18.00 2.35 0.98
CA ASP A 149 19.33 1.99 1.46
C ASP A 149 20.42 3.03 1.15
N ALA A 150 20.21 3.82 0.10
CA ALA A 150 21.12 4.89 -0.30
C ALA A 150 20.82 6.22 0.40
N GLN A 151 19.75 6.28 1.21
CA GLN A 151 19.32 7.51 1.86
C GLN A 151 19.93 7.66 3.25
N ASP A 152 20.20 8.89 3.64
CA ASP A 152 20.51 9.20 5.03
C ASP A 152 19.28 9.01 5.92
N PHE A 153 19.47 8.62 7.18
CA PHE A 153 18.36 8.53 8.12
C PHE A 153 18.69 9.15 9.48
N VAL A 154 17.64 9.52 10.19
CA VAL A 154 17.68 10.00 11.55
C VAL A 154 16.64 9.22 12.37
N LEU A 155 17.08 8.58 13.48
CA LEU A 155 16.20 7.96 14.47
C LEU A 155 16.04 8.92 15.65
N ILE A 156 14.80 9.24 15.99
CA ILE A 156 14.43 10.17 17.06
C ILE A 156 13.73 9.38 18.17
N VAL A 157 14.33 9.38 19.34
CA VAL A 157 13.89 8.64 20.53
C VAL A 157 13.50 9.62 21.64
N PRO A 158 12.24 9.68 22.04
CA PRO A 158 11.82 10.53 23.15
C PRO A 158 12.24 9.92 24.49
N ILE A 159 12.58 10.80 25.43
CA ILE A 159 12.92 10.47 26.81
C ILE A 159 11.78 10.96 27.69
N ASP A 160 10.99 10.03 28.24
CA ASP A 160 9.88 10.35 29.14
C ASP A 160 10.36 10.55 30.59
N ASP A 161 11.38 9.80 31.01
CA ASP A 161 11.99 9.93 32.35
C ASP A 161 13.51 10.12 32.23
N PRO A 162 13.99 11.37 32.22
CA PRO A 162 15.42 11.67 32.11
C PRO A 162 16.27 11.13 33.26
N ILE A 163 15.70 10.96 34.46
CA ILE A 163 16.44 10.44 35.62
C ILE A 163 16.70 8.94 35.44
N LYS A 164 15.68 8.20 35.06
CA LYS A 164 15.83 6.77 34.78
C LYS A 164 16.71 6.53 33.56
N ALA A 165 16.56 7.33 32.51
CA ALA A 165 17.43 7.28 31.35
C ALA A 165 18.89 7.46 31.75
N LYS A 166 19.19 8.53 32.54
CA LYS A 166 20.54 8.78 33.06
C LYS A 166 21.06 7.60 33.86
N THR A 167 20.28 7.06 34.79
CA THR A 167 20.68 5.93 35.65
C THR A 167 20.95 4.67 34.84
N ALA A 168 20.12 4.37 33.83
CA ALA A 168 20.29 3.23 32.95
C ALA A 168 21.55 3.33 32.10
N LEU A 169 21.81 4.55 31.60
CA LEU A 169 22.90 4.82 30.67
C LEU A 169 24.25 5.04 31.40
N SER A 170 24.28 5.55 32.65
CA SER A 170 25.52 5.75 33.41
C SER A 170 26.21 4.45 33.87
N LYS A 171 25.43 3.42 34.14
CA LYS A 171 25.96 2.08 34.45
C LYS A 171 26.82 1.48 33.34
N GLU A 172 26.69 2.01 32.15
CA GLU A 172 27.32 1.47 30.95
C GLU A 172 28.62 2.22 30.59
N LEU A 173 28.68 3.52 30.87
CA LEU A 173 29.91 4.29 30.67
C LEU A 173 31.08 3.74 31.50
N GLU A 174 30.77 3.14 32.65
CA GLU A 174 31.80 2.51 33.50
C GLU A 174 32.35 1.21 32.90
N LYS A 175 31.69 0.61 31.91
CA LYS A 175 32.04 -0.70 31.35
C LYS A 175 32.66 -0.69 29.95
N SER A 176 32.66 0.44 29.27
CA SER A 176 33.01 0.51 27.84
C SER A 176 34.33 1.23 27.58
N GLU A 177 35.21 0.58 26.82
CA GLU A 177 36.45 1.15 26.24
C GLU A 177 36.24 1.71 24.83
N ALA A 178 34.99 2.11 24.43
CA ALA A 178 34.73 2.60 23.09
C ALA A 178 35.34 4.00 22.89
N VAL A 179 36.15 4.17 21.86
CA VAL A 179 36.69 5.46 21.44
C VAL A 179 35.57 6.27 20.84
N SER A 180 35.20 7.38 21.49
CA SER A 180 34.23 8.34 20.96
C SER A 180 34.91 9.67 20.64
N GLU A 181 34.71 10.17 19.44
CA GLU A 181 35.08 11.55 19.10
C GLU A 181 33.88 12.46 19.44
N GLU A 182 34.13 13.52 20.20
CA GLU A 182 33.12 14.53 20.55
C GLU A 182 33.36 15.78 19.68
N ARG A 183 32.30 16.22 18.99
CA ARG A 183 32.25 17.51 18.30
C ARG A 183 31.09 18.36 18.82
N SER A 184 31.12 19.64 18.61
CA SER A 184 30.04 20.55 18.92
C SER A 184 29.45 21.12 17.64
N TYR A 185 28.12 21.06 17.49
CA TYR A 185 27.42 21.66 16.36
C TYR A 185 26.27 22.54 16.85
N LYS A 186 26.30 23.83 16.51
CA LYS A 186 25.29 24.82 16.97
C LYS A 186 24.96 24.74 18.48
N GLY A 187 25.99 24.48 19.30
CA GLY A 187 25.85 24.37 20.76
C GLY A 187 25.22 23.06 21.25
N VAL A 188 25.11 22.06 20.39
CA VAL A 188 24.73 20.69 20.75
C VAL A 188 25.98 19.82 20.65
N LYS A 189 26.22 19.02 21.70
CA LYS A 189 27.28 18.01 21.71
C LYS A 189 26.85 16.82 20.85
N VAL A 190 27.69 16.45 19.90
CA VAL A 190 27.52 15.30 19.03
C VAL A 190 28.67 14.36 19.27
N GLN A 191 28.37 13.10 19.44
CA GLN A 191 29.37 12.06 19.63
C GLN A 191 29.35 11.13 18.41
N THR A 192 30.51 10.86 17.88
CA THR A 192 30.71 9.95 16.77
C THR A 192 31.22 8.62 17.33
N LEU A 193 30.58 7.54 16.94
CA LEU A 193 31.01 6.20 17.26
C LEU A 193 31.39 5.45 16.02
N GLN A 194 32.52 4.82 16.08
CA GLN A 194 32.96 3.88 15.08
C GLN A 194 32.81 2.46 15.61
N SER A 195 31.98 1.67 14.92
CA SER A 195 31.88 0.25 15.16
C SER A 195 33.19 -0.45 14.81
N SER A 196 33.49 -1.58 15.45
CA SER A 196 34.61 -2.44 15.07
C SER A 196 34.50 -2.99 13.63
N ALA A 197 33.33 -2.88 13.00
CA ALA A 197 33.07 -3.22 11.60
C ALA A 197 33.29 -2.04 10.63
N GLY A 198 33.64 -0.84 11.16
CA GLY A 198 33.87 0.36 10.37
C GLY A 198 32.64 1.24 10.19
N ASP A 199 31.47 0.83 10.67
CA ASP A 199 30.25 1.64 10.58
C ASP A 199 30.33 2.84 11.54
N VAL A 200 29.99 4.02 11.05
CA VAL A 200 29.99 5.27 11.81
C VAL A 200 28.55 5.67 12.08
N VAL A 201 28.20 5.89 13.34
CA VAL A 201 26.90 6.42 13.77
C VAL A 201 27.14 7.64 14.64
N GLU A 202 26.42 8.71 14.35
CA GLU A 202 26.46 9.91 15.18
C GLU A 202 25.22 10.02 16.05
N THR A 203 25.38 10.56 17.25
CA THR A 203 24.29 10.76 18.17
C THR A 203 24.39 12.08 18.92
N ALA A 204 23.23 12.63 19.25
CA ALA A 204 23.12 13.84 20.04
C ALA A 204 21.93 13.75 21.01
N VAL A 205 22.06 14.43 22.17
CA VAL A 205 20.91 14.74 23.02
C VAL A 205 20.45 16.16 22.71
N ILE A 206 19.22 16.30 22.23
CA ILE A 206 18.64 17.57 21.87
C ILE A 206 17.63 17.99 22.97
N GLY A 207 17.90 19.11 23.60
CA GLY A 207 17.16 19.53 24.81
C GLY A 207 17.38 18.55 25.94
N THR A 208 16.32 18.21 26.66
CA THR A 208 16.34 17.24 27.78
C THR A 208 15.56 15.97 27.48
N ASN A 209 14.87 15.93 26.34
CA ASN A 209 13.80 14.98 26.08
C ASN A 209 14.03 14.14 24.82
N TRP A 210 15.14 14.32 24.11
CA TRP A 210 15.36 13.65 22.83
C TRP A 210 16.75 13.08 22.71
N ILE A 211 16.83 11.80 22.36
CA ILE A 211 18.04 11.21 21.80
C ILE A 211 17.85 11.11 20.29
N VAL A 212 18.80 11.60 19.53
CA VAL A 212 18.77 11.59 18.07
C VAL A 212 20.01 10.86 17.57
N LEU A 213 19.80 9.88 16.71
CA LEU A 213 20.86 9.12 16.05
C LEU A 213 20.78 9.34 14.55
N GLY A 214 21.91 9.55 13.90
CA GLY A 214 22.01 9.75 12.46
C GLY A 214 22.95 8.77 11.80
N SER A 215 22.63 8.35 10.58
CA SER A 215 23.49 7.51 9.75
C SER A 215 24.77 8.22 9.32
N THR A 216 24.76 9.55 9.29
CA THR A 216 25.88 10.40 8.89
C THR A 216 25.93 11.68 9.72
N ALA A 217 27.10 12.35 9.73
CA ALA A 217 27.27 13.68 10.33
C ALA A 217 26.28 14.70 9.74
N ALA A 218 26.05 14.63 8.44
CA ALA A 218 25.13 15.53 7.75
C ALA A 218 23.67 15.32 8.21
N ALA A 219 23.25 14.09 8.47
CA ALA A 219 21.91 13.79 8.95
C ALA A 219 21.65 14.36 10.34
N ILE A 220 22.58 14.18 11.28
CA ILE A 220 22.50 14.77 12.63
C ILE A 220 22.51 16.29 12.58
N ASP A 221 23.42 16.86 11.81
CA ASP A 221 23.53 18.33 11.68
C ASP A 221 22.22 18.92 11.15
N GLN A 222 21.61 18.27 10.17
CA GLN A 222 20.33 18.70 9.61
C GLN A 222 19.19 18.61 10.64
N ALA A 223 19.15 17.55 11.46
CA ALA A 223 18.15 17.43 12.54
C ALA A 223 18.34 18.54 13.60
N ILE A 224 19.59 18.83 14.01
CA ILE A 224 19.92 19.90 14.93
C ILE A 224 19.55 21.28 14.34
N GLU A 225 19.87 21.52 13.06
CA GLU A 225 19.48 22.75 12.36
C GLU A 225 17.98 22.95 12.34
N THR A 226 17.23 21.88 12.01
CA THR A 226 15.78 21.91 11.98
C THR A 226 15.22 22.27 13.35
N TYR A 227 15.70 21.62 14.41
CA TYR A 227 15.29 21.91 15.79
C TYR A 227 15.62 23.34 16.23
N LYS A 228 16.74 23.90 15.80
CA LYS A 228 17.20 25.26 16.16
C LYS A 228 16.55 26.39 15.34
N GLY A 229 15.50 26.12 14.58
CA GLY A 229 14.73 27.13 13.85
C GLY A 229 14.76 26.95 12.33
N GLY A 230 15.28 25.84 11.84
CA GLY A 230 15.12 25.44 10.44
C GLY A 230 13.67 25.02 10.13
N ARG A 231 13.34 24.92 8.85
CA ARG A 231 12.00 24.48 8.43
C ARG A 231 11.81 22.99 8.66
N SER A 232 10.88 22.65 9.54
CA SER A 232 10.51 21.29 9.89
C SER A 232 9.34 20.78 9.05
N LEU A 233 9.06 19.49 9.16
CA LEU A 233 7.87 18.89 8.57
C LEU A 233 6.57 19.52 9.13
N LEU A 234 6.59 20.06 10.35
CA LEU A 234 5.46 20.77 10.95
C LEU A 234 5.11 22.10 10.23
N ASP A 235 6.03 22.63 9.41
CA ASP A 235 5.79 23.83 8.61
C ASP A 235 5.08 23.53 7.29
N VAL A 236 4.92 22.27 6.94
CA VAL A 236 4.10 21.83 5.79
C VAL A 236 2.63 21.84 6.20
N THR A 237 1.86 22.77 5.63
CA THR A 237 0.46 22.99 6.04
C THR A 237 -0.41 21.77 5.81
N GLY A 238 -0.24 21.08 4.67
CA GLY A 238 -0.94 19.84 4.35
C GLY A 238 -0.64 18.74 5.36
N TYR A 239 0.65 18.52 5.67
CA TYR A 239 1.07 17.55 6.68
C TYR A 239 0.41 17.81 8.04
N ARG A 240 0.46 19.05 8.52
CA ARG A 240 -0.08 19.39 9.83
C ARG A 240 -1.59 19.14 9.92
N LYS A 241 -2.34 19.52 8.87
CA LYS A 241 -3.79 19.26 8.81
C LYS A 241 -4.10 17.76 8.78
N ALA A 242 -3.42 17.00 7.92
CA ALA A 242 -3.61 15.56 7.80
C ALA A 242 -3.21 14.82 9.09
N ALA A 243 -2.07 15.16 9.68
CA ALA A 243 -1.60 14.56 10.93
C ALA A 243 -2.57 14.80 12.09
N THR A 244 -3.12 16.01 12.22
CA THR A 244 -4.12 16.33 13.26
C THR A 244 -5.41 15.51 13.07
N LYS A 245 -5.85 15.28 11.83
CA LYS A 245 -7.02 14.46 11.54
C LYS A 245 -6.85 13.00 12.04
N MET A 246 -5.61 12.51 12.06
CA MET A 246 -5.28 11.12 12.44
C MET A 246 -5.06 10.90 13.94
N GLU A 247 -5.01 11.95 14.75
CA GLU A 247 -4.71 11.87 16.20
C GLU A 247 -5.91 11.50 17.06
N VAL A 248 -6.87 10.76 16.56
CA VAL A 248 -7.98 10.25 17.36
C VAL A 248 -7.44 9.20 18.34
N PRO A 249 -7.73 9.34 19.66
CA PRO A 249 -7.32 8.34 20.65
C PRO A 249 -7.87 6.96 20.30
N GLN A 250 -7.03 5.96 20.30
CA GLN A 250 -7.39 4.58 20.03
C GLN A 250 -7.12 3.71 21.27
N PRO A 251 -7.81 2.56 21.43
CA PRO A 251 -7.53 1.61 22.50
C PRO A 251 -6.07 1.14 22.47
N GLN A 252 -5.53 0.78 23.66
CA GLN A 252 -4.17 0.26 23.77
C GLN A 252 -3.94 -0.93 22.84
N GLY A 253 -2.78 -0.93 22.18
CA GLY A 253 -2.37 -1.99 21.26
C GLY A 253 -3.09 -1.97 19.90
N LYS A 254 -3.91 -0.96 19.58
CA LYS A 254 -4.50 -0.79 18.23
C LYS A 254 -3.55 0.00 17.33
N ASN A 255 -3.05 1.15 17.76
CA ASN A 255 -2.10 1.96 16.99
C ASN A 255 -0.73 1.31 16.93
N PHE A 256 -0.26 1.01 15.72
CA PHE A 256 1.04 0.39 15.49
C PHE A 256 2.07 1.38 14.95
N ALA A 257 1.71 2.11 13.90
CA ALA A 257 2.61 3.03 13.25
C ALA A 257 1.89 4.27 12.70
N GLN A 258 2.68 5.28 12.36
CA GLN A 258 2.27 6.41 11.56
C GLN A 258 3.33 6.65 10.48
N LEU A 259 2.88 6.84 9.26
CA LEU A 259 3.71 6.99 8.07
C LEU A 259 3.53 8.38 7.49
N TYR A 260 4.58 8.92 6.90
CA TYR A 260 4.54 10.08 6.01
C TYR A 260 5.44 9.82 4.82
N VAL A 261 5.00 10.23 3.65
CA VAL A 261 5.81 10.22 2.42
C VAL A 261 5.68 11.56 1.72
N ASN A 262 6.81 12.15 1.36
CA ASN A 262 6.91 13.30 0.47
C ASN A 262 6.88 12.79 -0.96
N ILE A 263 5.75 12.93 -1.65
CA ILE A 263 5.53 12.31 -2.97
C ILE A 263 6.53 12.82 -4.02
N PRO A 264 6.74 14.14 -4.20
CA PRO A 264 7.71 14.64 -5.17
C PRO A 264 9.14 14.14 -4.90
N THR A 265 9.57 14.15 -3.64
CA THR A 265 10.92 13.70 -3.28
C THR A 265 11.08 12.19 -3.45
N ALA A 266 10.06 11.42 -3.07
CA ALA A 266 10.05 9.97 -3.25
C ALA A 266 10.09 9.58 -4.73
N THR A 267 9.26 10.21 -5.56
CA THR A 267 9.24 9.96 -7.01
C THR A 267 10.61 10.22 -7.64
N GLN A 268 11.27 11.34 -7.30
CA GLN A 268 12.60 11.66 -7.80
C GLN A 268 13.68 10.67 -7.33
N SER A 269 13.55 10.15 -6.10
CA SER A 269 14.54 9.23 -5.51
C SER A 269 14.38 7.78 -5.98
N PHE A 270 13.19 7.40 -6.43
CA PHE A 270 12.83 6.04 -6.84
C PHE A 270 12.48 5.93 -8.33
N GLU A 271 12.88 6.89 -9.16
CA GLU A 271 12.70 6.75 -10.62
C GLU A 271 13.31 5.41 -11.08
N PRO A 272 12.50 4.51 -11.68
CA PRO A 272 13.03 3.27 -12.24
C PRO A 272 13.99 3.62 -13.37
N PRO A 273 15.01 2.77 -13.64
CA PRO A 273 15.86 2.94 -14.82
C PRO A 273 14.98 3.08 -16.07
N ARG A 274 15.32 4.03 -16.96
CA ARG A 274 14.52 4.38 -18.15
C ARG A 274 14.22 3.21 -19.09
N ASP A 275 14.90 2.08 -18.93
CA ASP A 275 14.76 0.87 -19.74
C ASP A 275 13.82 -0.19 -19.14
N SER A 276 13.21 0.05 -17.98
CA SER A 276 12.26 -0.91 -17.41
C SER A 276 10.88 -0.67 -18.04
N SER A 277 10.47 -1.59 -18.91
CA SER A 277 9.14 -1.65 -19.52
C SER A 277 8.01 -1.96 -18.50
N SER A 278 8.33 -2.17 -17.25
CA SER A 278 7.39 -2.40 -16.17
C SER A 278 7.08 -1.08 -15.46
N ARG A 279 6.13 -0.30 -15.97
CA ARG A 279 5.43 0.70 -15.17
C ARG A 279 4.72 -0.06 -14.04
N ARG A 280 5.16 0.13 -12.81
CA ARG A 280 4.45 -0.42 -11.64
C ARG A 280 3.11 0.31 -11.55
N GLY A 281 2.02 -0.40 -11.74
CA GLY A 281 0.68 0.12 -11.55
C GLY A 281 0.51 0.65 -10.12
N SER A 282 -0.18 1.76 -9.97
CA SER A 282 -0.61 2.31 -8.69
C SER A 282 -2.12 2.45 -8.67
N VAL A 283 -2.74 1.85 -7.68
CA VAL A 283 -4.19 2.00 -7.44
C VAL A 283 -4.50 3.39 -6.86
N LEU A 284 -3.51 4.03 -6.22
CA LEU A 284 -3.69 5.33 -5.59
C LEU A 284 -3.33 6.46 -6.57
N PRO A 285 -4.23 7.42 -6.84
CA PRO A 285 -3.97 8.58 -7.67
C PRO A 285 -3.15 9.63 -6.88
N LEU A 286 -1.84 9.41 -6.78
CA LEU A 286 -0.94 10.30 -6.02
C LEU A 286 -0.31 11.40 -6.85
N GLN A 287 -0.59 11.46 -8.16
CA GLN A 287 -0.06 12.51 -9.03
C GLN A 287 -0.58 13.88 -8.62
N GLY A 288 0.30 14.87 -8.60
CA GLY A 288 -0.04 16.22 -8.12
C GLY A 288 -0.11 16.35 -6.60
N SER A 289 0.04 15.26 -5.84
CA SER A 289 0.08 15.31 -4.39
C SER A 289 1.43 15.79 -3.86
N GLU A 290 1.42 16.64 -2.80
CA GLU A 290 2.61 17.05 -2.06
C GLU A 290 3.07 15.96 -1.10
N GLY A 291 2.12 15.26 -0.48
CA GLY A 291 2.43 14.21 0.47
C GLY A 291 1.22 13.38 0.87
N ILE A 292 1.50 12.29 1.56
CA ILE A 292 0.51 11.42 2.19
C ILE A 292 0.94 11.12 3.63
N VAL A 293 -0.02 11.11 4.54
CA VAL A 293 0.12 10.62 5.91
C VAL A 293 -0.81 9.42 6.08
N ALA A 294 -0.37 8.39 6.76
CA ALA A 294 -1.22 7.26 7.09
C ALA A 294 -0.98 6.78 8.52
N LYS A 295 -2.04 6.41 9.21
CA LYS A 295 -2.03 5.70 10.48
C LYS A 295 -2.18 4.20 10.20
N VAL A 296 -1.40 3.39 10.89
CA VAL A 296 -1.42 1.93 10.77
C VAL A 296 -1.94 1.34 12.06
N MET A 297 -2.98 0.56 11.96
CA MET A 297 -3.65 -0.07 13.09
C MET A 297 -3.64 -1.58 12.93
N VAL A 298 -3.39 -2.27 14.04
CA VAL A 298 -3.48 -3.74 14.09
C VAL A 298 -4.86 -4.12 14.61
N GLU A 299 -5.63 -4.78 13.78
CA GLU A 299 -6.99 -5.23 14.05
C GLU A 299 -7.07 -6.75 14.22
N PRO A 300 -8.24 -7.29 14.65
CA PRO A 300 -8.35 -8.72 14.91
C PRO A 300 -8.06 -9.62 13.71
N GLU A 301 -8.33 -9.18 12.48
CA GLU A 301 -8.16 -10.00 11.27
C GLU A 301 -7.11 -9.48 10.30
N GLY A 302 -6.43 -8.37 10.62
CA GLY A 302 -5.46 -7.79 9.71
C GLY A 302 -4.89 -6.46 10.15
N VAL A 303 -4.55 -5.65 9.17
CA VAL A 303 -3.95 -4.32 9.37
C VAL A 303 -4.75 -3.30 8.56
N ARG A 304 -5.16 -2.23 9.23
CA ARG A 304 -5.86 -1.09 8.63
C ARG A 304 -4.92 0.11 8.51
N PHE A 305 -4.98 0.75 7.36
CA PHE A 305 -4.29 2.00 7.07
C PHE A 305 -5.34 3.07 6.80
N GLU A 306 -5.38 4.10 7.64
CA GLU A 306 -6.16 5.30 7.37
C GLU A 306 -5.20 6.39 6.91
N GLY A 307 -5.39 6.90 5.70
CA GLY A 307 -4.47 7.85 5.08
C GLY A 307 -5.16 9.08 4.53
N THR A 308 -4.42 10.18 4.44
CA THR A 308 -4.83 11.41 3.76
C THR A 308 -3.68 11.91 2.89
N SER A 309 -3.92 12.10 1.61
CA SER A 309 -3.03 12.84 0.72
C SER A 309 -3.55 14.26 0.51
N TRP A 310 -2.65 15.18 0.11
CA TRP A 310 -3.00 16.56 -0.20
C TRP A 310 -2.22 17.06 -1.41
N LEU A 311 -2.87 17.94 -2.18
CA LEU A 311 -2.31 18.50 -3.42
C LEU A 311 -1.20 19.51 -3.16
N LEU A 312 -0.27 19.59 -4.09
CA LEU A 312 0.73 20.66 -4.17
C LEU A 312 0.04 22.03 -4.16
N PRO A 313 0.62 23.06 -3.49
CA PRO A 313 0.16 24.44 -3.61
C PRO A 313 0.17 24.86 -5.09
N LYS A 314 -0.88 25.48 -5.58
CA LYS A 314 -1.05 25.93 -6.99
C LYS A 314 -1.35 24.82 -8.00
N GLN A 315 -1.59 23.61 -7.59
CA GLN A 315 -2.16 22.60 -8.48
C GLN A 315 -3.67 22.87 -8.53
N ASP A 316 -4.16 23.33 -9.64
CA ASP A 316 -5.59 23.46 -9.87
C ASP A 316 -6.14 22.07 -10.26
N LEU A 317 -7.12 21.58 -9.47
CA LEU A 317 -8.13 20.63 -9.89
C LEU A 317 -7.69 19.21 -10.34
N VAL A 318 -7.00 18.48 -9.49
CA VAL A 318 -6.95 17.01 -9.68
C VAL A 318 -8.25 16.34 -9.22
N TYR A 319 -9.00 16.94 -8.27
CA TYR A 319 -10.21 16.36 -7.68
C TYR A 319 -11.49 17.15 -7.97
N GLY A 320 -11.43 18.23 -8.74
CA GLY A 320 -12.49 19.25 -8.82
C GLY A 320 -13.86 18.77 -9.28
N ASP A 321 -13.91 17.72 -10.10
CA ASP A 321 -15.16 17.15 -10.61
C ASP A 321 -15.46 15.76 -10.06
N MET A 322 -14.61 15.22 -9.17
CA MET A 322 -14.86 13.95 -8.51
C MET A 322 -15.91 14.11 -7.41
N SER A 323 -16.85 13.18 -7.32
CA SER A 323 -17.88 13.15 -6.28
C SER A 323 -17.73 11.92 -5.39
N ASN A 324 -18.31 11.99 -4.19
CA ASN A 324 -18.43 10.85 -3.29
C ASN A 324 -19.81 10.21 -3.44
N GLU A 325 -20.15 9.78 -4.65
CA GLU A 325 -21.47 9.22 -4.99
C GLU A 325 -21.37 7.76 -5.48
N ALA A 326 -20.32 7.06 -5.09
CA ALA A 326 -20.17 5.63 -5.35
C ALA A 326 -20.72 4.81 -4.16
N GLY A 327 -21.46 3.75 -4.46
CA GLY A 327 -22.02 2.88 -3.42
C GLY A 327 -23.07 1.90 -3.93
N GLU A 328 -23.58 2.10 -5.14
CA GLU A 328 -24.59 1.23 -5.72
C GLU A 328 -24.01 0.00 -6.44
N MET A 329 -22.79 0.12 -7.02
CA MET A 329 -22.20 -0.95 -7.81
C MET A 329 -21.89 -2.22 -7.01
N PRO A 330 -21.43 -2.17 -5.74
CA PRO A 330 -21.26 -3.39 -4.95
C PRO A 330 -22.56 -4.19 -4.72
N ARG A 331 -23.72 -3.53 -4.85
CA ARG A 331 -25.05 -4.20 -4.73
C ARG A 331 -25.46 -4.90 -6.02
N ARG A 332 -24.79 -4.61 -7.13
CA ARG A 332 -25.07 -5.16 -8.47
C ARG A 332 -24.11 -6.26 -8.88
N LEU A 333 -22.99 -6.36 -8.18
CA LEU A 333 -21.99 -7.41 -8.40
C LEU A 333 -22.35 -8.67 -7.60
N PRO A 334 -22.08 -9.87 -8.13
CA PRO A 334 -22.23 -11.13 -7.40
C PRO A 334 -21.33 -11.21 -6.16
N GLY A 335 -21.80 -11.92 -5.14
CA GLY A 335 -21.10 -12.04 -3.86
C GLY A 335 -19.79 -12.82 -3.89
N ASP A 336 -19.54 -13.58 -4.92
CA ASP A 336 -18.33 -14.36 -5.20
C ASP A 336 -17.32 -13.62 -6.09
N THR A 337 -17.57 -12.35 -6.40
CA THR A 337 -16.64 -11.50 -7.14
C THR A 337 -15.23 -11.56 -6.53
N LEU A 338 -14.24 -11.90 -7.34
CA LEU A 338 -12.83 -12.04 -6.94
C LEU A 338 -12.10 -10.71 -6.84
N VAL A 339 -12.34 -9.84 -7.83
CA VAL A 339 -11.76 -8.50 -7.90
C VAL A 339 -12.86 -7.52 -8.27
N MET A 340 -12.89 -6.39 -7.59
CA MET A 340 -13.75 -5.27 -7.95
C MET A 340 -12.95 -3.97 -7.88
N MET A 341 -13.19 -3.11 -8.86
CA MET A 341 -12.85 -1.70 -8.80
C MET A 341 -14.09 -0.89 -9.17
N SER A 342 -14.47 0.05 -8.33
CA SER A 342 -15.60 0.93 -8.58
C SER A 342 -15.21 2.40 -8.37
N GLY A 343 -15.99 3.29 -8.94
CA GLY A 343 -15.82 4.73 -8.77
C GLY A 343 -17.06 5.50 -9.18
N SER A 344 -17.13 6.75 -8.74
CA SER A 344 -18.29 7.61 -8.97
C SER A 344 -18.44 8.08 -10.44
N ASN A 345 -17.36 8.03 -11.24
CA ASN A 345 -17.37 8.56 -12.61
C ASN A 345 -16.34 7.86 -13.51
N LEU A 346 -16.81 7.04 -14.47
CA LEU A 346 -15.94 6.29 -15.37
C LEU A 346 -15.16 7.22 -16.32
N GLN A 347 -15.77 8.29 -16.82
CA GLN A 347 -15.10 9.24 -17.70
C GLN A 347 -13.86 9.88 -17.04
N GLN A 348 -13.98 10.30 -15.79
CA GLN A 348 -12.85 10.87 -15.03
C GLN A 348 -11.79 9.81 -14.73
N PHE A 349 -12.20 8.61 -14.36
CA PHE A 349 -11.28 7.49 -14.19
C PHE A 349 -10.49 7.23 -15.48
N TRP A 350 -11.19 7.14 -16.62
CA TRP A 350 -10.58 6.93 -17.92
C TRP A 350 -9.60 8.05 -18.30
N GLN A 351 -9.97 9.31 -18.06
CA GLN A 351 -9.07 10.44 -18.29
C GLN A 351 -7.76 10.27 -17.48
N GLY A 352 -7.86 10.04 -16.18
CA GLY A 352 -6.69 9.82 -15.33
C GLY A 352 -5.84 8.61 -15.76
N PHE A 353 -6.49 7.53 -16.22
CA PHE A 353 -5.83 6.33 -16.71
C PHE A 353 -5.13 6.56 -18.07
N SER A 354 -5.79 7.23 -19.01
CA SER A 354 -5.23 7.51 -20.34
C SER A 354 -4.05 8.50 -20.30
N GLU A 355 -4.06 9.43 -19.34
CA GLU A 355 -2.97 10.36 -19.07
C GLU A 355 -1.82 9.71 -18.26
N GLY A 356 -2.01 8.48 -17.76
CA GLY A 356 -1.03 7.76 -16.94
C GLY A 356 -0.98 8.23 -15.49
N ASN A 357 -2.01 8.92 -15.02
CA ASN A 357 -2.15 9.39 -13.63
C ASN A 357 -2.51 8.26 -12.67
N THR A 358 -3.25 7.27 -13.16
CA THR A 358 -3.57 6.02 -12.49
C THR A 358 -3.17 4.86 -13.41
N SER A 359 -2.69 3.78 -12.84
CA SER A 359 -2.31 2.59 -13.60
C SER A 359 -2.67 1.36 -12.76
N PRO A 360 -3.92 0.90 -12.84
CA PRO A 360 -4.34 -0.28 -12.11
C PRO A 360 -3.47 -1.48 -12.50
N PRO A 361 -3.04 -2.31 -11.54
CA PRO A 361 -2.01 -3.33 -11.76
C PRO A 361 -2.41 -4.46 -12.73
N PHE A 362 -3.70 -4.57 -13.05
CA PHE A 362 -4.25 -5.65 -13.87
C PHE A 362 -4.78 -5.18 -15.21
N PHE A 363 -4.69 -3.88 -15.48
CA PHE A 363 -5.21 -3.31 -16.72
C PHE A 363 -4.14 -3.24 -17.80
N PRO A 364 -4.50 -3.55 -19.07
CA PRO A 364 -3.66 -3.24 -20.21
C PRO A 364 -3.40 -1.73 -20.29
N ASP A 365 -2.33 -1.33 -20.96
CA ASP A 365 -2.06 0.09 -21.22
C ASP A 365 -3.24 0.73 -21.97
N ALA A 366 -3.65 1.93 -21.55
CA ALA A 366 -4.80 2.64 -22.12
C ALA A 366 -4.69 2.81 -23.65
N ARG A 367 -3.47 3.01 -24.18
CA ARG A 367 -3.24 3.10 -25.64
C ARG A 367 -3.51 1.79 -26.35
N ASN A 368 -3.19 0.66 -25.72
CA ASN A 368 -3.49 -0.65 -26.28
C ASN A 368 -4.99 -0.92 -26.30
N LEU A 369 -5.71 -0.52 -25.26
CA LEU A 369 -7.18 -0.63 -25.21
C LEU A 369 -7.83 0.24 -26.30
N LYS A 370 -7.43 1.50 -26.44
CA LYS A 370 -7.93 2.39 -27.49
C LYS A 370 -7.66 1.83 -28.90
N ALA A 371 -6.41 1.46 -29.15
CA ALA A 371 -6.02 0.92 -30.46
C ALA A 371 -6.73 -0.41 -30.78
N GLY A 372 -6.88 -1.27 -29.76
CA GLY A 372 -7.58 -2.54 -29.88
C GLY A 372 -9.05 -2.34 -30.25
N LEU A 373 -9.78 -1.55 -29.48
CA LEU A 373 -11.21 -1.28 -29.73
C LEU A 373 -11.42 -0.64 -31.11
N LEU A 374 -10.68 0.42 -31.41
CA LEU A 374 -10.79 1.11 -32.71
C LEU A 374 -10.51 0.15 -33.88
N THR A 375 -9.48 -0.69 -33.79
CA THR A 375 -9.13 -1.63 -34.84
C THR A 375 -10.17 -2.73 -35.01
N GLN A 376 -10.70 -3.24 -33.91
CA GLN A 376 -11.65 -4.35 -33.91
C GLN A 376 -13.07 -3.92 -34.27
N THR A 377 -13.51 -2.76 -33.80
CA THR A 377 -14.93 -2.34 -33.88
C THR A 377 -15.16 -1.05 -34.68
N GLY A 378 -14.13 -0.24 -34.89
CA GLY A 378 -14.24 1.08 -35.48
C GLY A 378 -14.67 2.17 -34.50
N LEU A 379 -14.85 1.85 -33.20
CA LEU A 379 -15.24 2.79 -32.15
C LEU A 379 -14.03 3.37 -31.44
N ASP A 380 -14.02 4.66 -31.18
CA ASP A 380 -13.05 5.34 -30.33
C ASP A 380 -13.59 5.47 -28.90
N ILE A 381 -12.79 5.06 -27.90
CA ILE A 381 -13.22 5.12 -26.49
C ILE A 381 -13.53 6.56 -26.06
N ASP A 382 -12.71 7.53 -26.47
CA ASP A 382 -12.85 8.92 -26.02
C ASP A 382 -14.04 9.63 -26.71
N GLU A 383 -14.27 9.33 -28.01
CA GLU A 383 -15.28 10.02 -28.81
C GLU A 383 -16.66 9.34 -28.75
N ASP A 384 -16.68 7.99 -28.70
CA ASP A 384 -17.93 7.23 -28.83
C ASP A 384 -18.44 6.70 -27.47
N ILE A 385 -17.55 6.39 -26.50
CA ILE A 385 -17.94 5.74 -25.22
C ILE A 385 -17.96 6.74 -24.07
N MET A 386 -16.88 7.47 -23.85
CA MET A 386 -16.73 8.32 -22.66
C MET A 386 -17.80 9.44 -22.55
N PRO A 387 -18.37 10.01 -23.63
CA PRO A 387 -19.37 11.06 -23.50
C PRO A 387 -20.64 10.66 -22.74
N TRP A 388 -21.06 9.41 -22.81
CA TRP A 388 -22.23 8.90 -22.10
C TRP A 388 -21.91 8.09 -20.83
N ALA A 389 -20.61 7.87 -20.53
CA ALA A 389 -20.16 7.01 -19.44
C ALA A 389 -19.70 7.81 -18.20
N ALA A 390 -20.44 8.88 -17.85
CA ALA A 390 -20.04 9.82 -16.79
C ALA A 390 -20.61 9.49 -15.39
N GLY A 391 -21.23 8.33 -15.22
CA GLY A 391 -21.80 7.92 -13.93
C GLY A 391 -20.94 6.91 -13.16
N GLU A 392 -21.51 6.43 -12.06
CA GLU A 392 -20.90 5.37 -11.24
C GLU A 392 -20.62 4.14 -12.07
N PHE A 393 -19.48 3.51 -11.82
CA PHE A 393 -19.04 2.34 -12.57
C PHE A 393 -18.45 1.25 -11.66
N ALA A 394 -18.42 0.03 -12.18
CA ALA A 394 -17.65 -1.07 -11.62
C ALA A 394 -16.99 -1.91 -12.71
N LEU A 395 -15.81 -2.40 -12.39
CA LEU A 395 -15.08 -3.43 -13.12
C LEU A 395 -14.97 -4.63 -12.19
N GLY A 396 -15.47 -5.79 -12.61
CA GLY A 396 -15.49 -7.01 -11.82
C GLY A 396 -14.77 -8.15 -12.53
N VAL A 397 -14.10 -8.99 -11.75
CA VAL A 397 -13.61 -10.31 -12.17
C VAL A 397 -14.34 -11.33 -11.33
N LEU A 398 -15.03 -12.25 -12.00
CA LEU A 398 -15.80 -13.31 -11.38
C LEU A 398 -15.02 -14.64 -11.40
N PRO A 399 -15.35 -15.59 -10.54
CA PRO A 399 -14.82 -16.95 -10.68
C PRO A 399 -15.35 -17.60 -11.96
N PRO A 400 -14.57 -18.50 -12.59
CA PRO A 400 -15.10 -19.32 -13.68
C PRO A 400 -16.31 -20.11 -13.17
N GLN A 401 -17.37 -20.14 -13.97
CA GLN A 401 -18.54 -20.95 -13.66
C GLN A 401 -18.21 -22.39 -14.07
N GLU A 402 -18.45 -23.34 -13.17
CA GLU A 402 -18.45 -24.76 -13.55
C GLU A 402 -19.59 -24.95 -14.57
N SER A 403 -19.24 -25.27 -15.81
CA SER A 403 -20.23 -25.67 -16.79
C SER A 403 -20.96 -26.89 -16.23
N GLU A 404 -22.27 -26.81 -15.96
CA GLU A 404 -23.05 -28.00 -15.71
C GLU A 404 -22.91 -28.93 -16.93
N GLU A 405 -22.15 -30.01 -16.80
CA GLU A 405 -22.10 -31.05 -17.81
C GLU A 405 -23.53 -31.49 -18.07
N LEU A 406 -24.06 -31.12 -19.22
CA LEU A 406 -25.38 -31.60 -19.65
C LEU A 406 -25.37 -33.14 -19.58
N PRO A 407 -26.28 -33.79 -18.83
CA PRO A 407 -26.33 -35.23 -18.75
C PRO A 407 -26.66 -35.79 -20.14
N GLY A 408 -25.65 -36.23 -20.87
CA GLY A 408 -25.81 -36.79 -22.22
C GLY A 408 -24.60 -36.64 -23.14
N SER A 409 -23.51 -35.98 -22.76
CA SER A 409 -22.31 -35.86 -23.59
C SER A 409 -21.28 -36.98 -23.39
N GLU A 410 -21.66 -38.07 -22.74
CA GLU A 410 -20.88 -39.33 -22.77
C GLU A 410 -20.92 -39.92 -24.20
N GLY A 411 -20.04 -39.46 -25.08
CA GLY A 411 -20.01 -40.06 -26.40
C GLY A 411 -19.23 -39.39 -27.51
N ALA A 412 -18.37 -38.41 -27.24
CA ALA A 412 -17.53 -37.85 -28.31
C ALA A 412 -16.12 -37.58 -27.80
N GLY A 413 -15.31 -38.64 -27.70
CA GLY A 413 -13.93 -38.47 -27.25
C GLY A 413 -13.09 -39.73 -27.22
N GLU A 414 -13.44 -40.79 -28.02
CA GLU A 414 -12.45 -41.80 -28.42
C GLU A 414 -11.70 -41.26 -29.64
N THR A 415 -10.71 -40.43 -29.39
CA THR A 415 -9.74 -40.09 -30.42
C THR A 415 -8.79 -41.29 -30.58
N GLU A 416 -8.87 -41.98 -31.75
CA GLU A 416 -7.86 -42.93 -32.17
C GLU A 416 -6.49 -42.28 -32.08
N VAL A 417 -5.62 -42.86 -31.26
CA VAL A 417 -4.21 -42.53 -31.17
C VAL A 417 -3.54 -42.87 -32.50
N LEU A 418 -3.36 -41.87 -33.34
CA LEU A 418 -2.39 -41.97 -34.43
C LEU A 418 -0.99 -41.66 -33.88
N GLU A 419 -0.19 -42.69 -33.72
CA GLU A 419 1.25 -42.57 -33.47
C GLU A 419 1.91 -41.71 -34.58
N ASN A 420 2.26 -40.48 -34.25
CA ASN A 420 3.35 -39.66 -34.76
C ASN A 420 2.94 -38.19 -34.89
N GLY A 421 3.44 -37.36 -33.99
CA GLY A 421 3.43 -35.93 -34.16
C GLY A 421 3.21 -35.22 -32.80
N THR A 422 4.15 -34.43 -32.42
CA THR A 422 4.09 -33.48 -31.32
C THR A 422 2.75 -32.73 -31.32
N GLU A 423 1.81 -33.18 -30.49
CA GLU A 423 0.64 -32.39 -30.13
C GLU A 423 1.09 -31.34 -29.10
N GLU A 424 1.40 -30.15 -29.56
CA GLU A 424 1.16 -28.97 -28.72
C GLU A 424 -0.37 -28.88 -28.59
N GLY A 425 -0.91 -29.47 -27.53
CA GLY A 425 -2.30 -29.26 -27.15
C GLY A 425 -2.54 -27.76 -27.05
N ILE A 426 -3.48 -27.25 -27.84
CA ILE A 426 -4.04 -25.92 -27.65
C ILE A 426 -4.79 -26.02 -26.32
N GLU A 427 -4.11 -25.75 -25.20
CA GLU A 427 -4.78 -25.49 -23.93
C GLU A 427 -5.73 -24.30 -24.22
N THR A 428 -7.03 -24.56 -24.18
CA THR A 428 -8.03 -23.50 -24.19
C THR A 428 -7.76 -22.65 -22.97
N VAL A 429 -7.15 -21.50 -23.19
CA VAL A 429 -6.95 -20.49 -22.13
C VAL A 429 -8.35 -20.03 -21.73
N GLU A 430 -8.89 -20.57 -20.64
CA GLU A 430 -10.10 -20.06 -20.05
C GLU A 430 -9.84 -18.60 -19.67
N SER A 431 -10.49 -17.69 -20.36
CA SER A 431 -10.40 -16.26 -20.05
C SER A 431 -11.19 -16.01 -18.78
N ALA A 432 -10.58 -15.23 -17.86
CA ALA A 432 -11.27 -14.81 -16.66
C ALA A 432 -12.62 -14.13 -16.99
N PRO A 433 -13.74 -14.55 -16.37
CA PRO A 433 -15.00 -13.86 -16.55
C PRO A 433 -14.89 -12.41 -16.09
N LEU A 434 -15.13 -11.49 -17.01
CA LEU A 434 -15.03 -10.04 -16.78
C LEU A 434 -16.40 -9.40 -16.86
N LEU A 435 -16.61 -8.39 -16.04
CA LEU A 435 -17.82 -7.60 -16.01
C LEU A 435 -17.48 -6.11 -15.90
N VAL A 436 -18.03 -5.31 -16.79
CA VAL A 436 -17.98 -3.85 -16.74
C VAL A 436 -19.41 -3.34 -16.62
N MET A 437 -19.66 -2.49 -15.65
CA MET A 437 -20.94 -1.79 -15.50
C MET A 437 -20.71 -0.30 -15.44
N VAL A 438 -21.63 0.47 -16.03
CA VAL A 438 -21.61 1.93 -15.90
C VAL A 438 -23.02 2.49 -15.89
N GLN A 439 -23.29 3.40 -15.00
CA GLN A 439 -24.49 4.20 -15.01
C GLN A 439 -24.34 5.30 -16.06
N THR A 440 -25.19 5.28 -17.07
CA THR A 440 -25.12 6.27 -18.15
C THR A 440 -25.90 7.53 -17.82
N ASN A 441 -25.36 8.65 -18.27
CA ASN A 441 -26.04 9.95 -18.28
C ASN A 441 -26.81 10.21 -19.63
N ASP A 442 -26.51 9.41 -20.68
CA ASP A 442 -27.20 9.45 -21.97
C ASP A 442 -27.46 8.06 -22.53
N ARG A 443 -28.60 7.49 -22.16
CA ARG A 443 -28.99 6.14 -22.57
C ARG A 443 -29.11 6.01 -24.10
N ARG A 444 -29.57 7.04 -24.82
CA ARG A 444 -29.74 6.96 -26.28
C ARG A 444 -28.40 6.86 -27.00
N ALA A 445 -27.40 7.64 -26.54
CA ALA A 445 -26.05 7.55 -27.06
C ALA A 445 -25.46 6.17 -26.82
N ALA A 446 -25.61 5.64 -25.61
CA ALA A 446 -25.15 4.29 -25.28
C ALA A 446 -25.83 3.20 -26.12
N GLU A 447 -27.16 3.27 -26.32
CA GLU A 447 -27.91 2.33 -27.17
C GLU A 447 -27.43 2.37 -28.62
N SER A 448 -27.07 3.54 -29.15
CA SER A 448 -26.52 3.68 -30.50
C SER A 448 -25.15 2.97 -30.63
N VAL A 449 -24.32 3.07 -29.62
CA VAL A 449 -23.00 2.38 -29.58
C VAL A 449 -23.18 0.87 -29.50
N TRP A 450 -24.10 0.39 -28.67
CA TRP A 450 -24.40 -1.05 -28.59
C TRP A 450 -24.93 -1.60 -29.91
N ALA A 451 -25.87 -0.90 -30.56
CA ALA A 451 -26.40 -1.30 -31.87
C ALA A 451 -25.30 -1.35 -32.96
N GLN A 452 -24.32 -0.44 -32.92
CA GLN A 452 -23.17 -0.50 -33.83
C GLN A 452 -22.27 -1.69 -33.54
N LEU A 453 -22.05 -2.03 -32.25
CA LEU A 453 -21.28 -3.22 -31.87
C LEU A 453 -21.99 -4.51 -32.28
N ASP A 454 -23.31 -4.59 -32.11
CA ASP A 454 -24.15 -5.70 -32.57
C ASP A 454 -23.99 -5.95 -34.07
N ASP A 455 -24.04 -4.87 -34.85
CA ASP A 455 -23.83 -4.94 -36.31
C ASP A 455 -22.41 -5.41 -36.67
N VAL A 456 -21.39 -4.96 -35.96
CA VAL A 456 -19.99 -5.41 -36.16
C VAL A 456 -19.85 -6.88 -35.82
N MET A 457 -20.38 -7.32 -34.69
CA MET A 457 -20.29 -8.71 -34.25
C MET A 457 -21.02 -9.63 -35.22
N ALA A 458 -22.21 -9.28 -35.67
CA ALA A 458 -22.98 -10.06 -36.62
C ALA A 458 -22.35 -10.09 -38.02
N SER A 459 -21.97 -8.93 -38.57
CA SER A 459 -21.55 -8.82 -39.97
C SER A 459 -20.09 -9.21 -40.17
N ARG A 460 -19.18 -8.73 -39.31
CA ARG A 460 -17.73 -8.92 -39.45
C ARG A 460 -17.24 -10.22 -38.81
N TYR A 461 -17.74 -10.53 -37.62
CA TYR A 461 -17.27 -11.66 -36.81
C TYR A 461 -18.20 -12.88 -36.88
N ARG A 462 -19.37 -12.76 -37.52
CA ARG A 462 -20.35 -13.84 -37.74
C ARG A 462 -20.95 -14.42 -36.45
N PHE A 463 -21.01 -13.60 -35.39
CA PHE A 463 -21.74 -13.97 -34.19
C PHE A 463 -23.25 -13.96 -34.44
N THR A 464 -23.97 -14.86 -33.79
CA THR A 464 -25.42 -14.73 -33.67
C THR A 464 -25.71 -13.76 -32.54
N VAL A 465 -26.55 -12.76 -32.81
CA VAL A 465 -26.94 -11.73 -31.82
C VAL A 465 -28.37 -12.02 -31.37
N GLU A 466 -28.54 -12.37 -30.13
CA GLU A 466 -29.84 -12.68 -29.52
C GLU A 466 -30.12 -11.76 -28.34
N THR A 467 -31.33 -11.16 -28.29
CA THR A 467 -31.70 -10.26 -27.19
C THR A 467 -32.88 -10.82 -26.43
N ASN A 468 -32.74 -10.93 -25.12
CA ASN A 468 -33.75 -11.36 -24.16
C ASN A 468 -34.13 -10.18 -23.24
N GLU A 469 -35.43 -9.92 -23.08
CA GLU A 469 -35.94 -8.89 -22.18
C GLU A 469 -36.41 -9.49 -20.86
N PHE A 470 -36.20 -8.76 -19.77
CA PHE A 470 -36.72 -9.07 -18.44
C PHE A 470 -37.28 -7.82 -17.77
N ASP A 471 -37.96 -7.97 -16.63
CA ASP A 471 -38.53 -6.82 -15.92
C ASP A 471 -37.45 -5.80 -15.49
N GLY A 472 -37.47 -4.64 -16.15
CA GLY A 472 -36.54 -3.54 -15.92
C GLY A 472 -35.22 -3.58 -16.69
N GLY A 473 -35.00 -4.56 -17.60
CA GLY A 473 -33.74 -4.63 -18.35
C GLY A 473 -33.78 -5.53 -19.58
N SER A 474 -32.62 -5.70 -20.19
CA SER A 474 -32.39 -6.59 -21.33
C SER A 474 -30.96 -7.13 -21.34
N VAL A 475 -30.79 -8.31 -21.94
CA VAL A 475 -29.48 -8.93 -22.20
C VAL A 475 -29.42 -9.24 -23.68
N THR A 476 -28.35 -8.80 -24.33
CA THR A 476 -27.99 -9.18 -25.69
C THR A 476 -26.73 -10.04 -25.64
N GLU A 477 -26.80 -11.23 -26.18
CA GLU A 477 -25.72 -12.20 -26.22
C GLU A 477 -25.11 -12.28 -27.62
N TRP A 478 -23.79 -12.32 -27.69
CA TRP A 478 -23.04 -12.58 -28.91
C TRP A 478 -22.52 -14.01 -28.87
N ILE A 479 -23.24 -14.89 -29.58
CA ILE A 479 -22.97 -16.32 -29.59
C ILE A 479 -21.98 -16.61 -30.72
N SER A 480 -20.79 -17.09 -30.36
CA SER A 480 -19.73 -17.43 -31.32
C SER A 480 -20.13 -18.61 -32.20
N PRO A 481 -19.86 -18.58 -33.53
CA PRO A 481 -20.04 -19.74 -34.38
C PRO A 481 -18.98 -20.83 -34.11
N PHE A 482 -17.94 -20.51 -33.37
CA PHE A 482 -16.90 -21.41 -32.91
C PHE A 482 -17.04 -21.56 -31.40
N GLN A 483 -16.87 -22.74 -30.86
CA GLN A 483 -16.86 -22.94 -29.40
C GLN A 483 -15.83 -22.01 -28.76
N GLY A 484 -16.20 -21.24 -27.75
CA GLY A 484 -15.33 -20.27 -27.10
C GLY A 484 -16.06 -19.26 -26.23
N VAL A 485 -15.39 -18.17 -25.94
CA VAL A 485 -15.82 -17.13 -25.01
C VAL A 485 -17.16 -16.52 -25.41
N GLN A 486 -18.11 -16.49 -24.47
CA GLN A 486 -19.39 -15.79 -24.59
C GLN A 486 -19.20 -14.32 -24.25
N PHE A 487 -19.82 -13.45 -25.02
CA PHE A 487 -19.90 -12.03 -24.74
C PHE A 487 -21.36 -11.63 -24.57
N SER A 488 -21.65 -10.76 -23.62
CA SER A 488 -22.96 -10.19 -23.48
C SER A 488 -22.93 -8.72 -23.06
N HIS A 489 -23.96 -7.99 -23.43
CA HIS A 489 -24.19 -6.65 -22.94
C HIS A 489 -25.69 -6.45 -22.68
N GLY A 490 -26.01 -5.34 -22.01
CA GLY A 490 -27.42 -5.09 -21.77
C GLY A 490 -27.69 -3.95 -20.81
N TRP A 491 -28.91 -3.96 -20.28
CA TRP A 491 -29.42 -2.93 -19.40
C TRP A 491 -29.94 -3.52 -18.10
N LEU A 492 -29.55 -2.88 -17.00
CA LEU A 492 -30.08 -3.12 -15.66
C LEU A 492 -30.93 -1.92 -15.21
N PRO A 493 -31.79 -2.07 -14.18
CA PRO A 493 -32.56 -0.97 -13.61
C PRO A 493 -31.67 0.22 -13.20
N GLY A 494 -32.15 1.46 -13.38
CA GLY A 494 -31.44 2.68 -13.02
C GLY A 494 -30.47 3.21 -14.08
N ASN A 495 -30.71 2.90 -15.37
CA ASN A 495 -29.87 3.30 -16.51
C ASN A 495 -28.43 2.79 -16.38
N VAL A 496 -28.23 1.61 -15.85
CA VAL A 496 -26.94 0.94 -15.81
C VAL A 496 -26.83 0.03 -17.02
N THR A 497 -25.82 0.25 -17.86
CA THR A 497 -25.46 -0.70 -18.91
C THR A 497 -24.30 -1.55 -18.46
N PHE A 498 -24.19 -2.76 -18.98
CA PHE A 498 -23.10 -3.69 -18.70
C PHE A 498 -22.53 -4.30 -19.97
N PHE A 499 -21.30 -4.72 -19.88
CA PHE A 499 -20.62 -5.60 -20.83
C PHE A 499 -19.93 -6.72 -20.04
N SER A 500 -20.09 -7.94 -20.51
CA SER A 500 -19.46 -9.10 -19.86
C SER A 500 -18.76 -10.01 -20.86
N VAL A 501 -17.78 -10.73 -20.36
CA VAL A 501 -17.00 -11.73 -21.07
C VAL A 501 -16.93 -12.97 -20.19
N GLY A 502 -17.31 -14.12 -20.73
CA GLY A 502 -17.33 -15.39 -20.03
C GLY A 502 -18.74 -15.92 -19.80
N ASP A 503 -18.85 -17.23 -19.71
CA ASP A 503 -20.12 -17.94 -19.57
C ASP A 503 -20.77 -17.67 -18.20
N GLY A 504 -22.08 -17.54 -18.16
CA GLY A 504 -22.87 -17.37 -16.94
C GLY A 504 -22.78 -16.01 -16.26
N VAL A 505 -21.98 -15.05 -16.78
CA VAL A 505 -21.80 -13.73 -16.15
C VAL A 505 -23.07 -12.90 -16.21
N SER A 506 -23.76 -12.88 -17.36
CA SER A 506 -25.03 -12.16 -17.53
C SER A 506 -26.12 -12.71 -16.61
N GLU A 507 -26.21 -14.01 -16.44
CA GLU A 507 -27.17 -14.68 -15.56
C GLU A 507 -26.89 -14.40 -14.08
N ALA A 508 -25.62 -14.26 -13.72
CA ALA A 508 -25.24 -13.96 -12.35
C ALA A 508 -25.67 -12.56 -11.87
N ILE A 509 -25.92 -11.62 -12.82
CA ILE A 509 -26.27 -10.24 -12.52
C ILE A 509 -27.73 -9.89 -12.89
N THR A 510 -28.44 -10.74 -13.65
CA THR A 510 -29.78 -10.45 -14.16
C THR A 510 -30.84 -11.35 -13.52
N PRO A 511 -32.02 -10.80 -13.12
CA PRO A 511 -32.34 -9.37 -13.04
C PRO A 511 -31.58 -8.64 -11.94
N GLN A 512 -31.01 -9.37 -11.01
CA GLN A 512 -30.12 -8.93 -9.93
C GLN A 512 -29.36 -10.12 -9.32
N PRO A 513 -28.19 -9.91 -8.71
CA PRO A 513 -27.44 -10.99 -8.07
C PRO A 513 -28.25 -11.66 -6.95
N LYS A 514 -28.23 -12.98 -6.87
CA LYS A 514 -28.86 -13.74 -5.76
C LYS A 514 -28.30 -13.33 -4.40
N GLN A 515 -27.00 -13.12 -4.34
CA GLN A 515 -26.29 -12.54 -3.22
C GLN A 515 -25.38 -11.44 -3.75
N PRO A 516 -25.62 -10.18 -3.41
CA PRO A 516 -24.76 -9.09 -3.86
C PRO A 516 -23.44 -9.06 -3.07
N LEU A 517 -22.39 -8.53 -3.70
CA LEU A 517 -21.09 -8.33 -3.06
C LEU A 517 -21.17 -7.46 -1.80
N ALA A 518 -22.05 -6.46 -1.79
CA ALA A 518 -22.33 -5.65 -0.61
C ALA A 518 -22.81 -6.46 0.62
N ALA A 519 -23.36 -7.67 0.40
CA ALA A 519 -23.76 -8.59 1.49
C ALA A 519 -22.67 -9.62 1.82
N ASN A 520 -21.56 -9.66 1.08
CA ASN A 520 -20.45 -10.57 1.35
C ASN A 520 -19.72 -10.15 2.62
N ARG A 521 -19.53 -11.09 3.56
CA ARG A 521 -18.87 -10.80 4.86
C ARG A 521 -17.44 -10.32 4.73
N LEU A 522 -16.70 -10.85 3.75
CA LEU A 522 -15.32 -10.42 3.53
C LEU A 522 -15.28 -8.97 3.04
N PHE A 523 -16.10 -8.65 2.03
CA PHE A 523 -16.22 -7.29 1.52
C PHE A 523 -16.62 -6.32 2.64
N GLN A 524 -17.65 -6.66 3.44
CA GLN A 524 -18.05 -5.84 4.60
C GLN A 524 -16.91 -5.65 5.59
N THR A 525 -16.18 -6.71 5.95
CA THR A 525 -15.04 -6.59 6.88
C THR A 525 -13.96 -5.64 6.36
N LEU A 526 -13.72 -5.66 5.05
CA LEU A 526 -12.69 -4.82 4.42
C LEU A 526 -13.12 -3.36 4.28
N THR A 527 -14.44 -3.06 4.28
CA THR A 527 -15.02 -1.73 4.05
C THR A 527 -15.87 -1.20 5.21
N ASP A 528 -15.96 -1.91 6.33
CA ASP A 528 -16.92 -1.66 7.44
C ASP A 528 -16.72 -0.30 8.13
N GLU A 529 -15.48 0.20 8.23
CA GLU A 529 -15.19 1.51 8.80
C GLU A 529 -15.00 2.60 7.72
N ALA A 530 -15.24 2.25 6.45
CA ALA A 530 -15.05 3.18 5.33
C ALA A 530 -16.08 4.30 5.35
N SER A 531 -15.65 5.49 4.93
CA SER A 531 -16.53 6.67 4.82
C SER A 531 -17.72 6.41 3.90
N GLU A 532 -18.90 6.82 4.34
CA GLU A 532 -20.07 6.97 3.49
C GLU A 532 -20.56 8.43 3.59
N PRO A 533 -20.69 9.15 2.47
CA PRO A 533 -20.47 8.74 1.07
C PRO A 533 -19.00 8.59 0.69
N ASN A 534 -18.68 7.79 -0.35
CA ASN A 534 -17.32 7.54 -0.84
C ASN A 534 -17.21 7.73 -2.37
N ASN A 535 -15.96 7.78 -2.85
CA ASN A 535 -15.66 7.94 -4.28
C ASN A 535 -15.55 6.60 -5.02
N GLY A 536 -15.40 5.49 -4.30
CA GLY A 536 -15.30 4.15 -4.85
C GLY A 536 -14.46 3.20 -4.02
N HIS A 537 -14.48 1.95 -4.45
CA HIS A 537 -13.82 0.84 -3.78
C HIS A 537 -12.87 0.10 -4.72
N PHE A 538 -11.82 -0.45 -4.15
CA PHE A 538 -11.06 -1.56 -4.72
C PHE A 538 -11.14 -2.74 -3.76
N TYR A 539 -11.39 -3.93 -4.28
CA TYR A 539 -11.51 -5.17 -3.53
C TYR A 539 -10.83 -6.31 -4.27
N ILE A 540 -10.13 -7.17 -3.55
CA ILE A 540 -9.56 -8.39 -4.11
C ILE A 540 -9.53 -9.51 -3.05
N ASP A 541 -10.05 -10.68 -3.40
CA ASP A 541 -9.99 -11.92 -2.61
C ASP A 541 -8.87 -12.83 -3.13
N LEU A 542 -7.67 -12.62 -2.59
CA LEU A 542 -6.49 -13.38 -2.96
C LEU A 542 -6.55 -14.83 -2.47
N ALA A 543 -7.26 -15.07 -1.36
CA ALA A 543 -7.40 -16.42 -0.84
C ALA A 543 -8.23 -17.30 -1.77
N GLN A 544 -9.29 -16.75 -2.37
CA GLN A 544 -10.10 -17.46 -3.36
C GLN A 544 -9.35 -17.58 -4.70
N ILE A 545 -8.68 -16.52 -5.16
CA ILE A 545 -7.88 -16.54 -6.39
C ILE A 545 -6.79 -17.62 -6.33
N ASN A 546 -6.11 -17.77 -5.20
CA ASN A 546 -5.06 -18.79 -5.04
C ASN A 546 -5.60 -20.25 -5.02
N GLN A 547 -6.92 -20.45 -4.89
CA GLN A 547 -7.55 -21.78 -4.95
C GLN A 547 -7.98 -22.17 -6.37
N LEU A 548 -8.00 -21.21 -7.29
CA LEU A 548 -8.32 -21.48 -8.68
C LEU A 548 -7.10 -22.12 -9.36
N ASP A 549 -7.28 -23.30 -9.89
CA ASP A 549 -6.29 -23.95 -10.76
C ASP A 549 -6.12 -23.10 -11.99
N SER A 550 -4.92 -22.45 -12.19
CA SER A 550 -5.03 -21.58 -13.23
C SER A 550 -3.97 -20.94 -13.99
N VAL A 551 -4.33 -20.85 -15.17
CA VAL A 551 -4.02 -19.92 -16.24
C VAL A 551 -4.70 -18.54 -16.04
N PHE A 552 -5.24 -18.25 -14.88
CA PHE A 552 -5.95 -17.00 -14.61
C PHE A 552 -4.96 -15.83 -14.64
N PRO A 553 -5.19 -14.75 -15.41
CA PRO A 553 -4.23 -13.65 -15.57
C PRO A 553 -4.13 -12.72 -14.37
N LEU A 554 -4.69 -13.12 -13.23
CA LEU A 554 -4.56 -12.36 -11.98
C LEU A 554 -3.24 -12.68 -11.29
N PRO A 555 -2.63 -11.69 -10.60
CA PRO A 555 -1.38 -11.91 -9.91
C PRO A 555 -1.58 -12.88 -8.76
N GLN A 556 -1.00 -14.03 -8.88
CA GLN A 556 -0.83 -14.93 -7.73
C GLN A 556 0.24 -14.35 -6.82
N LEU A 557 -0.06 -14.25 -5.54
CA LEU A 557 0.94 -13.92 -4.55
C LEU A 557 1.94 -15.07 -4.47
N ALA A 558 3.21 -14.71 -4.27
CA ALA A 558 4.22 -15.72 -4.05
C ALA A 558 3.84 -16.57 -2.82
N GLU A 559 3.92 -17.89 -2.93
CA GLU A 559 3.67 -18.82 -1.83
C GLU A 559 4.62 -18.61 -0.65
N GLU A 560 5.75 -17.99 -0.89
CA GLU A 560 6.78 -17.68 0.10
C GLU A 560 7.04 -16.18 0.18
N GLY A 561 7.38 -15.71 1.37
CA GLY A 561 7.75 -14.31 1.63
C GLY A 561 6.64 -13.49 2.31
N PRO A 562 6.88 -12.20 2.56
CA PRO A 562 5.99 -11.36 3.37
C PRO A 562 4.56 -11.23 2.84
N THR A 563 4.38 -11.39 1.53
CA THR A 563 3.07 -11.26 0.85
C THR A 563 2.24 -12.54 0.92
N ALA A 564 2.85 -13.69 1.20
CA ALA A 564 2.16 -14.97 1.30
C ALA A 564 1.07 -15.02 2.40
N ALA A 565 1.11 -14.09 3.34
CA ALA A 565 0.14 -13.99 4.41
C ALA A 565 -1.11 -13.17 4.03
N ILE A 566 -1.11 -12.48 2.90
CA ILE A 566 -2.23 -11.60 2.50
C ILE A 566 -3.35 -12.48 1.95
N GLN A 567 -4.53 -12.38 2.56
CA GLN A 567 -5.73 -13.12 2.15
C GLN A 567 -6.63 -12.27 1.27
N ALA A 568 -6.82 -11.01 1.64
CA ALA A 568 -7.66 -10.08 0.89
C ALA A 568 -7.24 -8.64 1.14
N VAL A 569 -7.59 -7.75 0.22
CA VAL A 569 -7.34 -6.31 0.32
C VAL A 569 -8.60 -5.56 -0.07
N GLY A 570 -8.98 -4.59 0.75
CA GLY A 570 -10.02 -3.60 0.46
C GLY A 570 -9.46 -2.19 0.58
N LEU A 571 -9.82 -1.33 -0.35
CA LEU A 571 -9.48 0.10 -0.35
C LEU A 571 -10.74 0.89 -0.64
N THR A 572 -11.02 1.89 0.19
CA THR A 572 -12.07 2.89 -0.05
C THR A 572 -11.44 4.26 -0.15
N THR A 573 -11.96 5.11 -1.02
CA THR A 573 -11.48 6.47 -1.20
C THR A 573 -12.60 7.48 -0.98
N GLU A 574 -12.25 8.62 -0.37
CA GLU A 574 -13.14 9.78 -0.20
C GLU A 574 -12.41 11.04 -0.69
N VAL A 575 -13.08 11.82 -1.50
CA VAL A 575 -12.52 13.03 -2.11
C VAL A 575 -12.97 14.27 -1.34
N GLY A 576 -12.01 15.12 -0.93
CA GLY A 576 -12.24 16.47 -0.45
C GLY A 576 -11.75 17.51 -1.46
N ASP A 577 -11.92 18.80 -1.16
CA ASP A 577 -11.53 19.90 -2.07
C ASP A 577 -10.09 19.80 -2.58
N ARG A 578 -9.15 19.49 -1.71
CA ARG A 578 -7.71 19.40 -2.00
C ARG A 578 -7.05 18.21 -1.31
N THR A 579 -7.84 17.28 -0.83
CA THR A 579 -7.38 16.09 -0.11
C THR A 579 -8.10 14.86 -0.65
N MET A 580 -7.44 13.74 -0.56
CA MET A 580 -8.08 12.45 -0.75
C MET A 580 -7.77 11.58 0.46
N ASP A 581 -8.81 11.08 1.09
CA ASP A 581 -8.73 10.16 2.21
C ASP A 581 -8.78 8.72 1.70
N TYR A 582 -7.99 7.86 2.30
CA TYR A 582 -7.85 6.46 1.94
C TYR A 582 -8.06 5.60 3.17
N GLU A 583 -8.85 4.60 3.02
CA GLU A 583 -8.96 3.52 3.98
C GLU A 583 -8.62 2.19 3.32
N LEU A 584 -7.48 1.64 3.67
CA LEU A 584 -6.96 0.38 3.15
C LEU A 584 -6.98 -0.67 4.27
N TYR A 585 -7.68 -1.76 4.06
CA TYR A 585 -7.64 -2.91 4.94
C TYR A 585 -6.96 -4.09 4.25
N VAL A 586 -5.96 -4.66 4.93
CA VAL A 586 -5.26 -5.86 4.49
C VAL A 586 -5.59 -6.98 5.46
N LYS A 587 -6.40 -7.94 5.01
CA LYS A 587 -6.68 -9.15 5.77
C LYS A 587 -5.50 -10.10 5.68
N LEU A 588 -5.08 -10.62 6.83
CA LEU A 588 -3.88 -11.46 6.94
C LEU A 588 -4.22 -12.83 7.52
N ALA A 589 -3.56 -13.84 7.00
CA ALA A 589 -3.58 -15.17 7.61
C ALA A 589 -3.04 -15.13 9.04
N LYS A 590 -3.62 -15.96 9.91
CA LYS A 590 -3.11 -16.17 11.27
C LYS A 590 -2.48 -17.53 11.35
N ALA A 591 -1.24 -17.57 11.81
CA ALA A 591 -0.60 -18.82 12.20
C ALA A 591 -0.80 -19.11 13.70
N ALA A 592 -0.10 -20.12 14.22
CA ALA A 592 -0.12 -20.46 15.65
C ALA A 592 0.30 -19.27 16.53
N LYS A 593 -0.18 -19.25 17.79
CA LYS A 593 0.19 -18.18 18.74
C LYS A 593 1.71 -18.06 18.84
N PRO A 594 2.28 -16.86 18.61
CA PRO A 594 3.71 -16.66 18.70
C PRO A 594 4.20 -16.95 20.12
N GLY A 595 5.36 -17.58 20.24
CA GLY A 595 6.04 -17.77 21.51
C GLY A 595 6.49 -16.42 22.13
N PRO A 596 6.95 -16.41 23.38
CA PRO A 596 7.51 -15.20 23.99
C PRO A 596 8.75 -14.73 23.21
N LEU A 597 8.85 -13.41 23.02
CA LEU A 597 10.02 -12.74 22.44
C LEU A 597 11.14 -12.62 23.44
#